data_3e30453b517f00a009b684a9c2ebdf52
#
_entry.id   3e30453b517f00a009b684a9c2ebdf52
#
_cell.length_a   1.000
_cell.length_b   1.000
_cell.length_c   1.000
_cell.angle_alpha   90.00
_cell.angle_beta   90.00
_cell.angle_gamma   90.00
#
_symmetry.space_group_name_H-M   'P 1'
#
loop_
_entity.id
_entity.type
_entity.pdbx_description
1 polymer ?
#
loop_
_entity_poly.entity_id
_entity_poly.type
_entity_poly.pdbx_seq_one_letter_code
_entity_poly.pdbx_strand_id
1 'polypeptide(L)'
;MLLMRTFISLLLIFILLSCGGDGLEGLVNEPITITALDPDEGQDFDYFWSVENQPDGSLINSRDLKTARGGKEMVFTPDYPGDYSVELVISKYGDEVDIQKFLFSISDQQTTSKNSEAIEDKGNKSNEDWL
;
A
#
# COMPACT_ATOMS: atom_id res chain seq x y z
N MET A 1 0.51 -1.14 47.28
CA MET A 1 -0.74 -0.80 46.59
C MET A 1 -0.64 0.35 45.64
N LEU A 2 0.23 1.35 45.84
CA LEU A 2 0.38 2.48 44.92
C LEU A 2 1.10 2.07 43.61
N LEU A 3 2.07 1.17 43.66
CA LEU A 3 2.82 0.68 42.50
C LEU A 3 1.94 -0.13 41.52
N MET A 4 0.95 -0.81 41.99
CA MET A 4 0.06 -1.62 41.15
C MET A 4 -0.96 -0.76 40.40
N ARG A 5 -1.34 0.40 40.94
CA ARG A 5 -2.23 1.36 40.24
C ARG A 5 -1.54 2.12 39.09
N THR A 6 -0.26 2.39 39.26
CA THR A 6 0.53 3.06 38.21
C THR A 6 0.83 2.13 37.02
N PHE A 7 1.02 0.83 37.27
CA PHE A 7 1.24 -0.15 36.20
C PHE A 7 -0.02 -0.37 35.35
N ILE A 8 -1.20 -0.40 35.99
CA ILE A 8 -2.46 -0.54 35.24
C ILE A 8 -2.75 0.70 34.39
N SER A 9 -2.41 1.88 34.88
CA SER A 9 -2.58 3.13 34.12
C SER A 9 -1.63 3.23 32.93
N LEU A 10 -0.39 2.71 33.07
CA LEU A 10 0.58 2.68 31.99
C LEU A 10 0.22 1.62 30.92
N LEU A 11 -0.35 0.50 31.34
CA LEU A 11 -0.83 -0.54 30.42
C LEU A 11 -2.04 -0.08 29.62
N LEU A 12 -2.91 0.74 30.22
CA LEU A 12 -4.10 1.25 29.54
C LEU A 12 -3.76 2.27 28.44
N ILE A 13 -2.65 2.99 28.58
CA ILE A 13 -2.18 3.97 27.58
C ILE A 13 -1.62 3.25 26.33
N PHE A 14 -1.12 2.02 26.49
CA PHE A 14 -0.56 1.25 25.37
C PHE A 14 -1.63 0.63 24.46
N ILE A 15 -2.86 0.50 24.94
CA ILE A 15 -3.97 -0.10 24.16
C ILE A 15 -4.61 0.91 23.20
N LEU A 16 -4.37 2.21 23.38
CA LEU A 16 -4.97 3.26 22.53
C LEU A 16 -4.17 3.61 21.27
N LEU A 17 -2.98 3.02 21.07
CA LEU A 17 -2.16 3.23 19.87
C LEU A 17 -2.35 2.14 18.79
N SER A 18 -3.30 1.23 18.96
CA SER A 18 -3.62 0.20 17.95
C SER A 18 -4.95 0.44 17.25
N CYS A 19 -5.28 1.70 16.97
CA CYS A 19 -6.43 2.03 16.14
C CYS A 19 -5.96 2.89 14.96
N GLY A 20 -5.28 2.24 14.04
CA GLY A 20 -5.00 2.72 12.71
C GLY A 20 -5.01 1.49 11.82
N GLY A 21 -6.09 1.23 11.13
CA GLY A 21 -6.08 0.36 9.96
C GLY A 21 -5.27 1.07 8.89
N ASP A 22 -3.95 1.13 9.10
CA ASP A 22 -3.03 1.73 8.15
C ASP A 22 -2.99 0.82 6.93
N GLY A 23 -3.78 1.19 5.92
CA GLY A 23 -3.66 0.60 4.60
C GLY A 23 -2.25 0.81 4.08
N LEU A 24 -1.76 -0.13 3.29
CA LEU A 24 -0.47 0.00 2.62
C LEU A 24 -0.57 1.14 1.60
N GLU A 25 0.37 2.06 1.66
CA GLU A 25 0.45 3.16 0.70
C GLU A 25 1.25 2.74 -0.53
N GLY A 26 0.86 3.22 -1.69
CA GLY A 26 1.55 2.96 -2.94
C GLY A 26 1.25 4.00 -4.01
N LEU A 27 1.89 3.84 -5.16
CA LEU A 27 1.73 4.70 -6.32
C LEU A 27 1.20 3.92 -7.52
N VAL A 28 0.47 4.61 -8.37
CA VAL A 28 0.00 4.04 -9.65
C VAL A 28 1.18 3.54 -10.47
N ASN A 29 1.04 2.36 -11.05
CA ASN A 29 2.05 1.66 -11.85
C ASN A 29 3.33 1.21 -11.11
N GLU A 30 3.35 1.32 -9.78
CA GLU A 30 4.44 0.76 -8.98
C GLU A 30 4.03 -0.59 -8.37
N PRO A 31 4.85 -1.64 -8.52
CA PRO A 31 4.53 -2.94 -7.97
C PRO A 31 4.68 -2.96 -6.44
N ILE A 32 3.70 -3.52 -5.77
CA ILE A 32 3.68 -3.75 -4.32
C ILE A 32 3.72 -5.25 -4.09
N THR A 33 4.68 -5.71 -3.30
CA THR A 33 4.82 -7.14 -2.97
C THR A 33 4.28 -7.41 -1.57
N ILE A 34 3.41 -8.39 -1.47
CA ILE A 34 2.83 -8.87 -0.21
C ILE A 34 3.22 -10.33 -0.01
N THR A 35 3.61 -10.66 1.21
CA THR A 35 3.88 -12.05 1.62
C THR A 35 2.81 -12.49 2.61
N ALA A 36 2.22 -13.64 2.37
CA ALA A 36 1.26 -14.27 3.28
C ALA A 36 1.90 -14.58 4.64
N LEU A 37 1.15 -14.39 5.70
CA LEU A 37 1.51 -14.84 7.03
C LEU A 37 0.97 -16.27 7.21
N ASP A 38 1.85 -17.26 7.31
CA ASP A 38 1.41 -18.63 7.51
C ASP A 38 0.86 -18.82 8.92
N PRO A 39 -0.28 -19.51 9.07
CA PRO A 39 -0.84 -19.80 10.37
C PRO A 39 0.07 -20.67 11.24
N ASP A 40 0.77 -21.63 10.60
CA ASP A 40 1.72 -22.52 11.23
C ASP A 40 3.01 -22.61 10.40
N GLU A 41 4.15 -22.50 11.04
CA GLU A 41 5.45 -22.64 10.37
C GLU A 41 5.71 -24.06 9.87
N GLY A 42 6.32 -24.18 8.70
CA GLY A 42 6.82 -25.45 8.17
C GLY A 42 5.75 -26.36 7.59
N GLN A 43 4.54 -25.85 7.31
CA GLN A 43 3.49 -26.59 6.62
C GLN A 43 3.27 -26.05 5.21
N ASP A 44 2.83 -26.93 4.31
CA ASP A 44 2.42 -26.53 2.98
C ASP A 44 0.96 -26.09 2.99
N PHE A 45 0.71 -24.88 2.47
CA PHE A 45 -0.61 -24.31 2.31
C PHE A 45 -0.87 -23.97 0.84
N ASP A 46 -2.14 -23.90 0.49
CA ASP A 46 -2.62 -23.33 -0.76
C ASP A 46 -3.05 -21.88 -0.53
N TYR A 47 -2.63 -20.99 -1.42
CA TYR A 47 -2.87 -19.56 -1.32
C TYR A 47 -3.71 -19.08 -2.48
N PHE A 48 -4.83 -18.47 -2.18
CA PHE A 48 -5.73 -17.91 -3.18
C PHE A 48 -5.96 -16.43 -2.94
N TRP A 49 -5.49 -15.62 -3.88
CA TRP A 49 -5.57 -14.17 -3.84
C TRP A 49 -6.70 -13.65 -4.73
N SER A 50 -7.48 -12.71 -4.22
CA SER A 50 -8.56 -12.06 -4.97
C SER A 50 -8.61 -10.57 -4.71
N VAL A 51 -9.00 -9.79 -5.74
CA VAL A 51 -9.33 -8.37 -5.59
C VAL A 51 -10.77 -8.28 -5.15
N GLU A 52 -11.01 -7.75 -3.96
CA GLU A 52 -12.33 -7.62 -3.36
C GLU A 52 -12.97 -6.25 -3.65
N ASN A 53 -12.14 -5.21 -3.67
CA ASN A 53 -12.57 -3.86 -3.95
C ASN A 53 -11.51 -3.07 -4.72
N GLN A 54 -11.95 -2.19 -5.59
CA GLN A 54 -11.10 -1.32 -6.40
C GLN A 54 -11.83 -0.03 -6.77
N PRO A 55 -11.10 1.05 -7.13
CA PRO A 55 -11.73 2.26 -7.65
C PRO A 55 -12.45 2.02 -8.97
N ASP A 56 -13.52 2.77 -9.23
CA ASP A 56 -14.33 2.63 -10.46
C ASP A 56 -13.54 2.79 -11.78
N GLY A 57 -12.42 3.51 -11.74
CA GLY A 57 -11.54 3.68 -12.88
C GLY A 57 -10.54 2.56 -13.11
N SER A 58 -10.38 1.64 -12.15
CA SER A 58 -9.46 0.51 -12.26
C SER A 58 -10.01 -0.61 -13.13
N LEU A 59 -9.15 -1.22 -13.93
CA LEU A 59 -9.46 -2.39 -14.77
C LEU A 59 -8.79 -3.67 -14.24
N ILE A 60 -8.13 -3.59 -13.09
CA ILE A 60 -7.47 -4.74 -12.47
C ILE A 60 -8.52 -5.76 -12.01
N ASN A 61 -8.17 -7.02 -12.15
CA ASN A 61 -8.93 -8.15 -11.61
C ASN A 61 -7.98 -9.17 -10.97
N SER A 62 -8.54 -10.18 -10.31
CA SER A 62 -7.75 -11.19 -9.58
C SER A 62 -6.75 -11.96 -10.44
N ARG A 63 -6.93 -11.99 -11.77
CA ARG A 63 -6.00 -12.66 -12.71
C ARG A 63 -4.75 -11.82 -12.99
N ASP A 64 -4.79 -10.54 -12.70
CA ASP A 64 -3.66 -9.62 -12.90
C ASP A 64 -2.69 -9.67 -11.72
N LEU A 65 -3.08 -10.29 -10.61
CA LEU A 65 -2.23 -10.54 -9.47
C LEU A 65 -1.18 -11.62 -9.83
N LYS A 66 0.09 -11.27 -9.73
CA LYS A 66 1.19 -12.19 -10.00
C LYS A 66 1.64 -12.86 -8.71
N THR A 67 1.75 -14.16 -8.72
CA THR A 67 2.17 -14.92 -7.55
C THR A 67 3.53 -15.56 -7.74
N ALA A 68 4.26 -15.73 -6.64
CA ALA A 68 5.54 -16.42 -6.57
C ALA A 68 5.61 -17.27 -5.29
N ARG A 69 6.62 -18.11 -5.17
CA ARG A 69 6.85 -18.99 -4.02
C ARG A 69 5.64 -19.88 -3.69
N GLY A 70 5.08 -20.54 -4.71
CA GLY A 70 3.92 -21.42 -4.53
C GLY A 70 2.64 -20.68 -4.15
N GLY A 71 2.54 -19.38 -4.46
CA GLY A 71 1.40 -18.54 -4.13
C GLY A 71 1.54 -17.73 -2.83
N LYS A 72 2.56 -18.02 -2.01
CA LYS A 72 2.81 -17.32 -0.75
C LYS A 72 3.12 -15.83 -0.92
N GLU A 73 3.72 -15.47 -2.04
CA GLU A 73 4.03 -14.09 -2.38
C GLU A 73 3.15 -13.63 -3.54
N MET A 74 2.62 -12.42 -3.43
CA MET A 74 1.78 -11.81 -4.45
C MET A 74 2.32 -10.42 -4.79
N VAL A 75 2.35 -10.10 -6.07
CA VAL A 75 2.69 -8.77 -6.58
C VAL A 75 1.44 -8.12 -7.15
N PHE A 76 1.12 -6.96 -6.62
CA PHE A 76 0.01 -6.11 -7.02
C PHE A 76 0.56 -4.83 -7.66
N THR A 77 0.13 -4.52 -8.87
CA THR A 77 0.50 -3.28 -9.56
C THR A 77 -0.78 -2.49 -9.86
N PRO A 78 -1.08 -1.45 -9.06
CA PRO A 78 -2.30 -0.67 -9.24
C PRO A 78 -2.26 0.15 -10.55
N ASP A 79 -3.36 0.20 -11.28
CA ASP A 79 -3.51 0.92 -12.53
C ASP A 79 -4.23 2.26 -12.41
N TYR A 80 -4.83 2.53 -11.25
CA TYR A 80 -5.63 3.72 -10.99
C TYR A 80 -5.49 4.18 -9.53
N PRO A 81 -5.54 5.49 -9.23
CA PRO A 81 -5.49 5.98 -7.85
C PRO A 81 -6.79 5.68 -7.11
N GLY A 82 -6.69 5.45 -5.81
CA GLY A 82 -7.80 5.19 -4.92
C GLY A 82 -7.56 4.00 -4.01
N ASP A 83 -8.62 3.52 -3.39
CA ASP A 83 -8.53 2.47 -2.39
C ASP A 83 -8.83 1.09 -3.01
N TYR A 84 -7.95 0.14 -2.70
CA TYR A 84 -8.09 -1.26 -3.08
C TYR A 84 -8.14 -2.15 -1.85
N SER A 85 -8.82 -3.27 -1.96
CA SER A 85 -8.68 -4.36 -1.01
C SER A 85 -8.42 -5.68 -1.74
N VAL A 86 -7.45 -6.41 -1.23
CA VAL A 86 -7.10 -7.75 -1.69
C VAL A 86 -7.30 -8.71 -0.54
N GLU A 87 -7.96 -9.82 -0.81
CA GLU A 87 -8.16 -10.90 0.14
C GLU A 87 -7.26 -12.08 -0.22
N LEU A 88 -6.69 -12.69 0.79
CA LEU A 88 -5.96 -13.95 0.70
C LEU A 88 -6.72 -14.99 1.51
N VAL A 89 -7.12 -16.07 0.87
CA VAL A 89 -7.61 -17.28 1.52
C VAL A 89 -6.48 -18.29 1.57
N ILE A 90 -6.15 -18.75 2.77
CA ILE A 90 -5.17 -19.81 2.99
C ILE A 90 -5.93 -21.10 3.29
N SER A 91 -5.64 -22.16 2.56
CA SER A 91 -6.28 -23.46 2.75
C SER A 91 -5.26 -24.59 2.88
N LYS A 92 -5.71 -25.68 3.49
CA LYS A 92 -4.94 -26.92 3.62
C LYS A 92 -5.84 -28.12 3.34
N TYR A 93 -5.44 -28.92 2.37
CA TYR A 93 -6.24 -30.08 1.92
C TYR A 93 -7.66 -29.72 1.48
N GLY A 94 -7.87 -28.50 1.00
CA GLY A 94 -9.18 -27.98 0.57
C GLY A 94 -10.00 -27.32 1.68
N ASP A 95 -9.57 -27.34 2.92
CA ASP A 95 -10.20 -26.66 4.03
C ASP A 95 -9.57 -25.28 4.25
N GLU A 96 -10.39 -24.23 4.36
CA GLU A 96 -9.95 -22.88 4.70
C GLU A 96 -9.42 -22.87 6.14
N VAL A 97 -8.21 -22.35 6.34
CA VAL A 97 -7.56 -22.27 7.65
C VAL A 97 -7.33 -20.83 8.11
N ASP A 98 -7.24 -19.87 7.19
CA ASP A 98 -7.09 -18.45 7.51
C ASP A 98 -7.54 -17.56 6.35
N ILE A 99 -7.95 -16.34 6.69
CA ILE A 99 -8.27 -15.27 5.73
C ILE A 99 -7.53 -14.01 6.14
N GLN A 100 -6.77 -13.43 5.21
CA GLN A 100 -6.05 -12.19 5.41
C GLN A 100 -6.56 -11.13 4.44
N LYS A 101 -6.73 -9.89 4.92
CA LYS A 101 -7.15 -8.75 4.09
C LYS A 101 -6.07 -7.68 4.10
N PHE A 102 -5.78 -7.17 2.92
CA PHE A 102 -4.80 -6.12 2.69
C PHE A 102 -5.51 -4.93 2.06
N LEU A 103 -5.40 -3.78 2.71
CA LEU A 103 -5.95 -2.52 2.24
C LEU A 103 -4.82 -1.68 1.66
N PHE A 104 -5.07 -1.04 0.51
CA PHE A 104 -4.11 -0.19 -0.16
C PHE A 104 -4.73 1.17 -0.42
N SER A 105 -3.98 2.21 -0.15
CA SER A 105 -4.30 3.59 -0.55
C SER A 105 -3.29 4.04 -1.62
N ILE A 106 -3.76 4.16 -2.84
CA ILE A 106 -2.92 4.40 -4.02
C ILE A 106 -3.08 5.85 -4.47
N SER A 107 -1.96 6.54 -4.55
CA SER A 107 -1.88 7.91 -5.05
C SER A 107 -1.37 7.93 -6.49
N ASP A 108 -1.71 9.00 -7.21
CA ASP A 108 -1.07 9.28 -8.49
C ASP A 108 0.42 9.47 -8.30
N GLN A 109 1.20 9.05 -9.30
CA GLN A 109 2.58 9.49 -9.37
C GLN A 109 2.57 11.01 -9.43
N GLN A 110 3.00 11.65 -8.35
CA GLN A 110 3.33 13.06 -8.42
C GLN A 110 4.47 13.18 -9.42
N THR A 111 4.14 13.59 -10.65
CA THR A 111 5.13 14.25 -11.45
C THR A 111 5.59 15.43 -10.61
N THR A 112 6.74 15.29 -9.99
CA THR A 112 7.48 16.42 -9.51
C THR A 112 7.79 17.20 -10.79
N SER A 113 6.86 18.06 -11.19
CA SER A 113 7.17 19.20 -11.99
C SER A 113 8.24 19.89 -11.17
N LYS A 114 9.51 19.62 -11.48
CA LYS A 114 10.52 20.61 -11.26
C LYS A 114 9.95 21.83 -11.97
N ASN A 115 9.34 22.69 -11.19
CA ASN A 115 9.20 24.07 -11.52
C ASN A 115 10.65 24.54 -11.64
N SER A 116 11.24 24.31 -12.80
CA SER A 116 12.32 25.12 -13.26
C SER A 116 11.67 26.48 -13.39
N GLU A 117 11.76 27.24 -12.31
CA GLU A 117 11.64 28.68 -12.41
C GLU A 117 12.50 29.05 -13.59
N ALA A 118 11.83 29.34 -14.69
CA ALA A 118 12.44 30.08 -15.75
C ALA A 118 12.92 31.36 -15.03
N ILE A 119 14.21 31.42 -14.80
CA ILE A 119 14.88 32.68 -14.51
C ILE A 119 14.53 33.50 -15.73
N GLU A 120 13.58 34.41 -15.57
CA GLU A 120 13.40 35.49 -16.49
C GLU A 120 14.72 36.25 -16.46
N ASP A 121 15.55 35.94 -17.42
CA ASP A 121 16.60 36.82 -17.82
C ASP A 121 15.90 38.08 -18.32
N LYS A 122 15.78 39.05 -17.44
CA LYS A 122 15.48 40.42 -17.83
C LYS A 122 16.68 40.89 -18.64
N GLY A 123 16.67 40.51 -19.90
CA GLY A 123 17.54 41.07 -20.86
C GLY A 123 17.50 42.60 -20.71
N ASN A 124 18.59 43.08 -20.21
CA ASN A 124 18.90 44.49 -20.16
C ASN A 124 18.78 45.04 -21.59
N LYS A 125 17.68 45.70 -21.91
CA LYS A 125 17.59 46.53 -23.07
C LYS A 125 18.53 47.71 -22.84
N SER A 126 19.73 47.53 -23.28
CA SER A 126 20.55 48.70 -23.58
C SER A 126 19.83 49.46 -24.68
N ASN A 127 19.27 50.60 -24.33
CA ASN A 127 18.85 51.58 -25.27
C ASN A 127 20.12 52.13 -25.93
N GLU A 128 20.47 51.56 -27.05
CA GLU A 128 21.35 52.27 -27.94
C GLU A 128 20.48 53.19 -28.79
N ASP A 129 20.51 54.41 -28.36
CA ASP A 129 19.98 55.51 -29.10
C ASP A 129 20.93 55.77 -30.26
N TRP A 130 20.47 55.44 -31.44
CA TRP A 130 21.17 55.73 -32.70
C TRP A 130 20.53 56.95 -33.35
N LEU A 131 21.20 57.98 -33.18
CA LEU A 131 21.04 59.09 -34.10
C LEU A 131 21.76 58.82 -35.39
#